data_736e2e30ad9e800519fdd96017d9f647
#
_entry.id   736e2e30ad9e800519fdd96017d9f647
#
_cell.length_a   1.000
_cell.length_b   1.000
_cell.length_c   1.000
_cell.angle_alpha   90.00
_cell.angle_beta   90.00
_cell.angle_gamma   90.00
#
_symmetry.space_group_name_H-M   'P 1'
#
loop_
_entity.id
_entity.type
_entity.pdbx_description
1 polymer ?
#
loop_
_entity_poly.entity_id
_entity_poly.type
_entity_poly.pdbx_seq_one_letter_code
_entity_poly.pdbx_strand_id
1 'polypeptide(L)'
;MSTFWVGTSGYNYKEWKGPFYPADLAEPAMLKYYAQRFATVEINYTFYRMPNVRTLQNWAKETPEGFTFALKAPRRITHDLRLRDAADPLTYFCDTAKALKQRLGALLFQLPPFLKKDVPRLEDFLHQLAPGFRPAFEFRNPSWFADEVFECLQRFDAALCIAEHDDRSAPFEQTASFGYLRLRRTNYSDGDLAAWAQRLEDAAARWTDVFVYFKHEEAGKGPLFAGKLSEILRSSTVAAASDQP
;
A
#
# COMPACT_ATOMS: atom_id res chain seq x y z
N MET A 1 2.76 -16.93 -11.07
CA MET A 1 1.90 -16.77 -9.86
C MET A 1 2.14 -15.39 -9.28
N SER A 2 1.09 -14.72 -8.82
CA SER A 2 1.20 -13.39 -8.22
C SER A 2 1.76 -13.46 -6.80
N THR A 3 2.52 -12.43 -6.41
CA THR A 3 3.01 -12.32 -5.03
C THR A 3 2.07 -11.45 -4.21
N PHE A 4 1.55 -11.99 -3.09
CA PHE A 4 0.72 -11.24 -2.16
C PHE A 4 1.58 -10.63 -1.04
N TRP A 5 1.64 -9.31 -1.01
CA TRP A 5 2.32 -8.51 0.00
C TRP A 5 1.30 -8.00 1.01
N VAL A 6 1.05 -8.78 2.07
CA VAL A 6 0.06 -8.44 3.10
C VAL A 6 0.77 -7.89 4.33
N GLY A 7 0.35 -6.73 4.78
CA GLY A 7 0.92 -6.04 5.93
C GLY A 7 0.00 -4.95 6.49
N THR A 8 0.59 -3.98 7.16
CA THR A 8 -0.15 -2.89 7.81
C THR A 8 0.28 -1.51 7.31
N SER A 9 -0.63 -0.55 7.45
CA SER A 9 -0.38 0.86 7.19
C SER A 9 0.22 1.52 8.45
N GLY A 10 1.56 1.50 8.54
CA GLY A 10 2.35 1.80 9.72
C GLY A 10 2.70 0.56 10.53
N TYR A 11 3.73 0.69 11.38
CA TYR A 11 4.22 -0.41 12.25
C TYR A 11 4.51 0.03 13.68
N ASN A 12 4.69 1.31 13.95
CA ASN A 12 5.21 1.84 15.22
C ASN A 12 4.12 2.38 16.15
N TYR A 13 3.04 1.63 16.29
CA TYR A 13 1.93 2.00 17.16
C TYR A 13 2.15 1.45 18.60
N LYS A 14 2.04 2.34 19.60
CA LYS A 14 2.20 1.97 21.03
C LYS A 14 1.07 1.05 21.50
N GLU A 15 -0.09 1.21 20.92
CA GLU A 15 -1.31 0.45 21.16
C GLU A 15 -1.17 -1.04 20.77
N TRP A 16 -0.11 -1.37 20.01
CA TRP A 16 0.19 -2.76 19.64
C TRP A 16 1.09 -3.48 20.67
N LYS A 17 1.59 -2.76 21.69
CA LYS A 17 2.32 -3.39 22.79
C LYS A 17 1.38 -4.25 23.66
N GLY A 18 1.78 -5.47 23.91
CA GLY A 18 0.96 -6.52 24.53
C GLY A 18 0.28 -7.40 23.47
N PRO A 19 -0.63 -6.87 22.66
CA PRO A 19 -1.33 -7.69 21.65
C PRO A 19 -0.44 -8.21 20.51
N PHE A 20 0.53 -7.42 20.05
CA PHE A 20 1.42 -7.80 18.95
C PHE A 20 2.90 -7.69 19.31
N TYR A 21 3.33 -6.56 19.85
CA TYR A 21 4.69 -6.39 20.36
C TYR A 21 4.80 -6.87 21.82
N PRO A 22 5.97 -7.40 22.26
CA PRO A 22 6.27 -7.49 23.68
C PRO A 22 6.00 -6.14 24.39
N ALA A 23 5.45 -6.19 25.59
CA ALA A 23 5.05 -4.98 26.32
C ALA A 23 6.23 -4.01 26.58
N ASP A 24 7.41 -4.57 26.76
CA ASP A 24 8.67 -3.87 27.06
C ASP A 24 9.50 -3.54 25.79
N LEU A 25 9.04 -3.92 24.59
CA LEU A 25 9.80 -3.69 23.36
C LEU A 25 10.05 -2.19 23.14
N ALA A 26 11.32 -1.81 22.99
CA ALA A 26 11.70 -0.43 22.69
C ALA A 26 11.25 -0.03 21.26
N GLU A 27 10.81 1.23 21.08
CA GLU A 27 10.31 1.73 19.78
C GLU A 27 11.31 1.50 18.62
N PRO A 28 12.63 1.73 18.78
CA PRO A 28 13.60 1.47 17.70
C PRO A 28 13.66 0.01 17.25
N ALA A 29 13.27 -0.94 18.09
CA ALA A 29 13.26 -2.37 17.75
C ALA A 29 11.97 -2.83 17.04
N MET A 30 10.95 -1.98 16.98
CA MET A 30 9.64 -2.35 16.43
C MET A 30 9.70 -2.75 14.95
N LEU A 31 10.46 -2.04 14.11
CA LEU A 31 10.57 -2.37 12.69
C LEU A 31 11.19 -3.76 12.49
N LYS A 32 12.27 -4.05 13.20
CA LYS A 32 12.95 -5.35 13.15
C LYS A 32 12.02 -6.48 13.59
N TYR A 33 11.27 -6.28 14.67
CA TYR A 33 10.29 -7.26 15.17
C TYR A 33 9.14 -7.48 14.18
N TYR A 34 8.60 -6.38 13.62
CA TYR A 34 7.53 -6.39 12.61
C TYR A 34 7.96 -7.18 11.36
N ALA A 35 9.16 -6.91 10.87
CA ALA A 35 9.69 -7.50 9.63
C ALA A 35 10.02 -9.00 9.74
N GLN A 36 10.03 -9.57 10.96
CA GLN A 36 10.08 -11.02 11.16
C GLN A 36 8.73 -11.72 10.95
N ARG A 37 7.63 -10.97 10.88
CA ARG A 37 6.25 -11.48 10.80
C ARG A 37 5.53 -11.11 9.52
N PHE A 38 5.88 -9.98 8.94
CA PHE A 38 5.33 -9.49 7.68
C PHE A 38 6.46 -9.17 6.71
N ALA A 39 6.19 -9.38 5.42
CA ALA A 39 7.15 -9.10 4.36
C ALA A 39 7.02 -7.68 3.77
N THR A 40 6.05 -6.89 4.25
CA THR A 40 5.79 -5.54 3.74
C THR A 40 5.17 -4.63 4.78
N VAL A 41 5.37 -3.32 4.58
CA VAL A 41 4.71 -2.26 5.36
C VAL A 41 4.44 -1.05 4.48
N GLU A 42 3.29 -0.39 4.68
CA GLU A 42 3.02 0.94 4.12
C GLU A 42 3.47 2.01 5.12
N ILE A 43 4.36 2.89 4.71
CA ILE A 43 4.89 3.96 5.55
C ILE A 43 4.06 5.23 5.37
N ASN A 44 3.33 5.64 6.44
CA ASN A 44 2.58 6.90 6.46
C ASN A 44 3.39 8.10 6.96
N TYR A 45 4.48 7.90 7.67
CA TYR A 45 5.32 8.97 8.19
C TYR A 45 5.78 9.92 7.08
N THR A 46 6.08 9.40 5.90
CA THR A 46 6.51 10.16 4.72
C THR A 46 5.46 11.17 4.23
N PHE A 47 4.19 11.00 4.60
CA PHE A 47 3.13 11.97 4.31
C PHE A 47 3.31 13.27 5.08
N TYR A 48 3.74 13.19 6.34
CA TYR A 48 3.89 14.35 7.22
C TYR A 48 5.26 15.00 7.10
N ARG A 49 6.29 14.21 6.80
CA ARG A 49 7.66 14.67 6.68
C ARG A 49 8.33 14.00 5.49
N MET A 50 8.85 14.84 4.58
CA MET A 50 9.62 14.36 3.45
C MET A 50 10.76 13.45 3.94
N PRO A 51 10.87 12.20 3.45
CA PRO A 51 11.91 11.29 3.89
C PRO A 51 13.30 11.78 3.43
N ASN A 52 14.34 11.29 4.07
CA ASN A 52 15.70 11.45 3.59
C ASN A 52 16.34 10.08 3.34
N VAL A 53 17.37 10.08 2.51
CA VAL A 53 18.09 8.86 2.08
C VAL A 53 18.57 8.04 3.28
N ARG A 54 19.12 8.68 4.31
CA ARG A 54 19.65 7.98 5.51
C ARG A 54 18.58 7.22 6.26
N THR A 55 17.39 7.83 6.40
CA THR A 55 16.26 7.17 7.06
C THR A 55 15.84 5.91 6.29
N LEU A 56 15.70 6.00 4.98
CA LEU A 56 15.30 4.86 4.14
C LEU A 56 16.37 3.76 4.14
N GLN A 57 17.64 4.13 4.10
CA GLN A 57 18.75 3.18 4.19
C GLN A 57 18.77 2.45 5.55
N ASN A 58 18.45 3.15 6.64
CA ASN A 58 18.35 2.52 7.95
C ASN A 58 17.19 1.51 8.00
N TRP A 59 16.00 1.86 7.49
CA TRP A 59 14.89 0.89 7.38
C TRP A 59 15.27 -0.34 6.55
N ALA A 60 15.98 -0.13 5.43
CA ALA A 60 16.44 -1.24 4.60
C ALA A 60 17.45 -2.16 5.33
N LYS A 61 18.29 -1.61 6.22
CA LYS A 61 19.25 -2.39 7.02
C LYS A 61 18.58 -3.18 8.16
N GLU A 62 17.49 -2.65 8.71
CA GLU A 62 16.77 -3.26 9.82
C GLU A 62 15.81 -4.37 9.41
N THR A 63 15.57 -4.54 8.10
CA THR A 63 14.62 -5.51 7.56
C THR A 63 15.31 -6.63 6.78
N PRO A 64 14.73 -7.85 6.74
CA PRO A 64 15.28 -8.96 5.97
C PRO A 64 15.38 -8.64 4.48
N GLU A 65 16.23 -9.38 3.77
CA GLU A 65 16.23 -9.39 2.32
C GLU A 65 14.86 -9.83 1.79
N GLY A 66 14.33 -9.15 0.77
CA GLY A 66 12.96 -9.41 0.28
C GLY A 66 11.85 -8.65 1.00
N PHE A 67 12.14 -7.92 2.09
CA PHE A 67 11.15 -7.04 2.70
C PHE A 67 10.84 -5.82 1.82
N THR A 68 9.55 -5.46 1.69
CA THR A 68 9.10 -4.43 0.76
C THR A 68 8.43 -3.26 1.50
N PHE A 69 8.74 -2.04 1.08
CA PHE A 69 8.13 -0.82 1.60
C PHE A 69 7.22 -0.17 0.55
N ALA A 70 5.98 0.12 0.89
CA ALA A 70 5.19 1.11 0.18
C ALA A 70 5.32 2.46 0.89
N LEU A 71 5.54 3.53 0.13
CA LEU A 71 5.71 4.88 0.69
C LEU A 71 4.50 5.74 0.33
N LYS A 72 3.85 6.33 1.32
CA LYS A 72 2.81 7.33 1.07
C LYS A 72 3.46 8.66 0.69
N ALA A 73 3.07 9.20 -0.46
CA ALA A 73 3.57 10.47 -0.95
C ALA A 73 3.34 11.62 0.03
N PRO A 74 4.27 12.57 0.13
CA PRO A 74 4.16 13.71 1.01
C PRO A 74 2.90 14.54 0.79
N ARG A 75 2.34 15.07 1.87
CA ARG A 75 1.17 15.94 1.88
C ARG A 75 1.31 17.10 0.89
N ARG A 76 2.53 17.68 0.80
CA ARG A 76 2.83 18.76 -0.13
C ARG A 76 2.43 18.43 -1.56
N ILE A 77 2.71 17.22 -2.04
CA ILE A 77 2.40 16.80 -3.41
C ILE A 77 0.88 16.64 -3.62
N THR A 78 0.25 15.89 -2.71
CA THR A 78 -1.13 15.42 -2.91
C THR A 78 -2.20 16.37 -2.39
N HIS A 79 -1.95 17.07 -1.28
CA HIS A 79 -2.94 17.90 -0.58
C HIS A 79 -2.70 19.40 -0.79
N ASP A 80 -1.47 19.86 -0.65
CA ASP A 80 -1.17 21.28 -0.73
C ASP A 80 -1.11 21.73 -2.21
N LEU A 81 -0.28 21.07 -3.03
CA LEU A 81 -0.17 21.33 -4.47
C LEU A 81 -1.27 20.63 -5.30
N ARG A 82 -1.87 19.57 -4.76
CA ARG A 82 -2.96 18.83 -5.43
C ARG A 82 -2.58 18.38 -6.84
N LEU A 83 -1.36 17.83 -6.95
CA LEU A 83 -0.70 17.37 -8.18
C LEU A 83 -0.29 18.48 -9.17
N ARG A 84 -0.59 19.76 -8.93
CA ARG A 84 -0.15 20.89 -9.78
C ARG A 84 1.21 21.37 -9.31
N ASP A 85 2.04 21.79 -10.26
CA ASP A 85 3.38 22.35 -9.99
C ASP A 85 4.19 21.50 -8.98
N ALA A 86 4.02 20.17 -9.09
CA ALA A 86 4.57 19.21 -8.15
C ALA A 86 5.89 18.58 -8.62
N ALA A 87 6.47 19.03 -9.74
CA ALA A 87 7.65 18.42 -10.35
C ALA A 87 8.84 18.33 -9.38
N ASP A 88 9.23 19.44 -8.75
CA ASP A 88 10.37 19.45 -7.83
C ASP A 88 10.16 18.55 -6.60
N PRO A 89 9.06 18.67 -5.82
CA PRO A 89 8.82 17.80 -4.68
C PRO A 89 8.60 16.33 -5.08
N LEU A 90 8.06 16.06 -6.27
CA LEU A 90 7.88 14.72 -6.80
C LEU A 90 9.25 14.10 -7.14
N THR A 91 10.09 14.82 -7.85
CA THR A 91 11.46 14.39 -8.19
C THR A 91 12.27 14.09 -6.94
N TYR A 92 12.25 15.01 -5.96
CA TYR A 92 12.94 14.79 -4.69
C TYR A 92 12.42 13.53 -3.96
N PHE A 93 11.10 13.33 -3.90
CA PHE A 93 10.49 12.16 -3.27
C PHE A 93 10.89 10.86 -3.97
N CYS A 94 10.79 10.82 -5.29
CA CYS A 94 11.16 9.67 -6.12
C CYS A 94 12.65 9.33 -5.99
N ASP A 95 13.54 10.33 -6.09
CA ASP A 95 14.96 10.11 -5.97
C ASP A 95 15.36 9.62 -4.57
N THR A 96 14.73 10.17 -3.54
CA THR A 96 14.92 9.67 -2.18
C THR A 96 14.42 8.23 -2.03
N ALA A 97 13.26 7.90 -2.61
CA ALA A 97 12.68 6.55 -2.54
C ALA A 97 13.58 5.48 -3.19
N LYS A 98 14.37 5.83 -4.22
CA LYS A 98 15.37 4.95 -4.85
C LYS A 98 16.39 4.39 -3.86
N ALA A 99 16.59 5.02 -2.70
CA ALA A 99 17.48 4.51 -1.66
C ALA A 99 17.04 3.14 -1.09
N LEU A 100 15.78 2.77 -1.24
CA LEU A 100 15.25 1.44 -0.89
C LEU A 100 15.61 0.36 -1.91
N LYS A 101 16.04 0.71 -3.12
CA LYS A 101 16.40 -0.22 -4.20
C LYS A 101 15.26 -1.22 -4.47
N GLN A 102 15.56 -2.52 -4.50
CA GLN A 102 14.57 -3.60 -4.71
C GLN A 102 13.53 -3.72 -3.58
N ARG A 103 13.75 -3.07 -2.44
CA ARG A 103 12.77 -3.01 -1.35
C ARG A 103 11.67 -1.96 -1.55
N LEU A 104 11.75 -1.16 -2.61
CA LEU A 104 10.67 -0.23 -2.95
C LEU A 104 9.53 -0.98 -3.64
N GLY A 105 8.39 -1.10 -2.96
CA GLY A 105 7.18 -1.71 -3.46
C GLY A 105 6.38 -0.74 -4.34
N ALA A 106 5.64 0.17 -3.72
CA ALA A 106 4.78 1.11 -4.42
C ALA A 106 4.84 2.52 -3.80
N LEU A 107 4.41 3.51 -4.57
CA LEU A 107 4.23 4.89 -4.12
C LEU A 107 2.73 5.22 -4.07
N LEU A 108 2.18 5.47 -2.87
CA LEU A 108 0.78 5.79 -2.69
C LEU A 108 0.54 7.31 -2.76
N PHE A 109 -0.25 7.74 -3.73
CA PHE A 109 -0.73 9.11 -3.89
C PHE A 109 -2.20 9.21 -3.45
N GLN A 110 -2.45 9.54 -2.17
CA GLN A 110 -3.79 9.71 -1.64
C GLN A 110 -4.25 11.15 -1.86
N LEU A 111 -5.36 11.37 -2.59
CA LEU A 111 -5.91 12.68 -2.85
C LEU A 111 -6.93 13.10 -1.79
N PRO A 112 -7.08 14.42 -1.51
CA PRO A 112 -8.04 14.92 -0.53
C PRO A 112 -9.48 14.78 -1.03
N PRO A 113 -10.48 14.60 -0.12
CA PRO A 113 -11.87 14.32 -0.50
C PRO A 113 -12.57 15.45 -1.23
N PHE A 114 -12.12 16.68 -1.07
CA PHE A 114 -12.69 17.85 -1.77
C PHE A 114 -12.15 18.00 -3.20
N LEU A 115 -11.06 17.30 -3.58
CA LEU A 115 -10.50 17.37 -4.93
C LEU A 115 -11.34 16.51 -5.87
N LYS A 116 -12.10 17.18 -6.74
CA LYS A 116 -12.90 16.56 -7.78
C LYS A 116 -12.01 16.09 -8.95
N LYS A 117 -12.55 15.20 -9.76
CA LYS A 117 -11.94 14.66 -10.97
C LYS A 117 -11.40 15.78 -11.88
N ASP A 118 -10.16 15.58 -12.32
CA ASP A 118 -9.47 16.44 -13.30
C ASP A 118 -8.46 15.52 -14.02
N VAL A 119 -8.94 14.87 -15.10
CA VAL A 119 -8.14 13.87 -15.84
C VAL A 119 -6.88 14.48 -16.45
N PRO A 120 -6.95 15.67 -17.09
CA PRO A 120 -5.73 16.31 -17.62
C PRO A 120 -4.66 16.54 -16.54
N ARG A 121 -5.06 16.98 -15.34
CA ARG A 121 -4.14 17.14 -14.22
C ARG A 121 -3.51 15.81 -13.76
N LEU A 122 -4.30 14.74 -13.72
CA LEU A 122 -3.79 13.41 -13.37
C LEU A 122 -2.77 12.94 -14.42
N GLU A 123 -3.09 13.11 -15.69
CA GLU A 123 -2.22 12.75 -16.81
C GLU A 123 -0.92 13.54 -16.81
N ASP A 124 -0.99 14.87 -16.65
CA ASP A 124 0.19 15.75 -16.54
C ASP A 124 1.10 15.33 -15.36
N PHE A 125 0.50 14.92 -14.24
CA PHE A 125 1.23 14.44 -13.09
C PHE A 125 1.90 13.09 -13.36
N LEU A 126 1.19 12.15 -13.99
CA LEU A 126 1.70 10.83 -14.33
C LEU A 126 2.87 10.90 -15.32
N HIS A 127 2.85 11.84 -16.26
CA HIS A 127 3.97 12.10 -17.17
C HIS A 127 5.26 12.56 -16.46
N GLN A 128 5.14 13.14 -15.26
CA GLN A 128 6.31 13.56 -14.47
C GLN A 128 6.95 12.40 -13.67
N LEU A 129 6.27 11.28 -13.55
CA LEU A 129 6.82 10.09 -12.86
C LEU A 129 7.82 9.39 -13.77
N ALA A 130 9.04 9.23 -13.27
CA ALA A 130 10.05 8.47 -14.00
C ALA A 130 9.66 6.98 -14.12
N PRO A 131 10.05 6.29 -15.19
CA PRO A 131 9.84 4.86 -15.32
C PRO A 131 10.43 4.05 -14.16
N GLY A 132 9.83 2.91 -13.86
CA GLY A 132 10.29 1.99 -12.82
C GLY A 132 9.67 2.21 -11.43
N PHE A 133 8.85 3.25 -11.24
CA PHE A 133 8.01 3.37 -10.06
C PHE A 133 6.65 2.70 -10.27
N ARG A 134 6.06 2.22 -9.18
CA ARG A 134 4.71 1.65 -9.14
C ARG A 134 3.77 2.62 -8.42
N PRO A 135 3.14 3.59 -9.13
CA PRO A 135 2.24 4.56 -8.52
C PRO A 135 0.87 3.95 -8.25
N ALA A 136 0.33 4.17 -7.03
CA ALA A 136 -1.03 3.83 -6.67
C ALA A 136 -1.79 5.08 -6.24
N PHE A 137 -3.03 5.25 -6.71
CA PHE A 137 -3.84 6.43 -6.42
C PHE A 137 -5.06 6.08 -5.57
N GLU A 138 -5.13 6.64 -4.36
CA GLU A 138 -6.32 6.58 -3.52
C GLU A 138 -7.16 7.83 -3.73
N PHE A 139 -8.28 7.68 -4.40
CA PHE A 139 -9.27 8.72 -4.59
C PHE A 139 -10.29 8.70 -3.45
N ARG A 140 -10.61 9.88 -2.91
CA ARG A 140 -11.58 10.07 -1.83
C ARG A 140 -12.84 10.80 -2.26
N ASN A 141 -12.82 11.42 -3.44
CA ASN A 141 -14.00 12.03 -4.04
C ASN A 141 -14.59 11.06 -5.07
N PRO A 142 -15.90 10.74 -5.00
CA PRO A 142 -16.52 9.77 -5.90
C PRO A 142 -16.43 10.12 -7.39
N SER A 143 -16.26 11.41 -7.73
CA SER A 143 -16.13 11.83 -9.12
C SER A 143 -14.94 11.22 -9.86
N TRP A 144 -13.95 10.72 -9.14
CA TRP A 144 -12.79 10.05 -9.72
C TRP A 144 -13.06 8.60 -10.18
N PHE A 145 -14.17 8.01 -9.75
CA PHE A 145 -14.55 6.64 -10.16
C PHE A 145 -15.31 6.69 -11.48
N ALA A 146 -14.60 6.89 -12.58
CA ALA A 146 -15.11 7.06 -13.92
C ALA A 146 -14.16 6.43 -14.95
N ASP A 147 -14.71 5.92 -16.05
CA ASP A 147 -13.97 5.14 -17.05
C ASP A 147 -12.76 5.90 -17.60
N GLU A 148 -12.88 7.19 -17.89
CA GLU A 148 -11.78 8.01 -18.38
C GLU A 148 -10.61 8.14 -17.38
N VAL A 149 -10.90 8.01 -16.07
CA VAL A 149 -9.84 7.97 -15.03
C VAL A 149 -9.15 6.61 -15.03
N PHE A 150 -9.93 5.53 -15.12
CA PHE A 150 -9.39 4.16 -15.18
C PHE A 150 -8.53 3.96 -16.43
N GLU A 151 -8.99 4.43 -17.58
CA GLU A 151 -8.22 4.43 -18.83
C GLU A 151 -6.92 5.24 -18.70
N CYS A 152 -6.99 6.41 -18.08
CA CYS A 152 -5.80 7.22 -17.80
C CYS A 152 -4.80 6.43 -16.94
N LEU A 153 -5.24 5.85 -15.83
CA LEU A 153 -4.37 5.03 -14.95
C LEU A 153 -3.77 3.84 -15.70
N GLN A 154 -4.56 3.14 -16.53
CA GLN A 154 -4.10 1.99 -17.32
C GLN A 154 -2.98 2.36 -18.30
N ARG A 155 -3.07 3.50 -18.98
CA ARG A 155 -2.01 3.96 -19.89
C ARG A 155 -0.65 4.15 -19.22
N PHE A 156 -0.65 4.46 -17.92
CA PHE A 156 0.57 4.71 -17.15
C PHE A 156 0.94 3.56 -16.20
N ASP A 157 0.29 2.41 -16.29
CA ASP A 157 0.46 1.30 -15.34
C ASP A 157 0.36 1.77 -13.87
N ALA A 158 -0.59 2.67 -13.59
CA ALA A 158 -0.87 3.23 -12.28
C ALA A 158 -2.05 2.50 -11.62
N ALA A 159 -1.88 2.00 -10.39
CA ALA A 159 -2.93 1.26 -9.71
C ALA A 159 -4.00 2.17 -9.11
N LEU A 160 -5.27 1.86 -9.34
CA LEU A 160 -6.34 2.34 -8.48
C LEU A 160 -6.18 1.69 -7.10
N CYS A 161 -6.02 2.50 -6.07
CA CYS A 161 -6.05 1.99 -4.71
C CYS A 161 -7.48 1.61 -4.33
N ILE A 162 -7.72 0.32 -4.17
CA ILE A 162 -9.00 -0.23 -3.70
C ILE A 162 -9.07 -0.01 -2.19
N ALA A 163 -9.63 1.14 -1.79
CA ALA A 163 -9.78 1.52 -0.39
C ALA A 163 -11.17 1.14 0.11
N GLU A 164 -11.24 0.32 1.16
CA GLU A 164 -12.47 -0.07 1.84
C GLU A 164 -12.58 0.63 3.20
N HIS A 165 -13.77 1.13 3.50
CA HIS A 165 -14.18 1.70 4.77
C HIS A 165 -15.54 1.12 5.16
N ASP A 166 -16.03 1.41 6.39
CA ASP A 166 -17.33 0.91 6.84
C ASP A 166 -18.50 1.44 6.00
N ASP A 167 -18.40 2.69 5.53
CA ASP A 167 -19.46 3.44 4.84
C ASP A 167 -19.25 3.54 3.31
N ARG A 168 -18.09 3.15 2.81
CA ARG A 168 -17.74 3.30 1.39
C ARG A 168 -16.62 2.36 0.98
N SER A 169 -16.63 1.98 -0.29
CA SER A 169 -15.56 1.23 -0.93
C SER A 169 -15.26 1.82 -2.30
N ALA A 170 -13.99 1.87 -2.67
CA ALA A 170 -13.62 2.12 -4.06
C ALA A 170 -14.05 0.95 -4.94
N PRO A 171 -14.34 1.17 -6.24
CA PRO A 171 -14.59 0.09 -7.18
C PRO A 171 -13.37 -0.84 -7.27
N PHE A 172 -13.64 -2.12 -7.58
CA PHE A 172 -12.59 -3.11 -7.77
C PHE A 172 -12.17 -3.13 -9.23
N GLU A 173 -11.33 -2.14 -9.61
CA GLU A 173 -10.84 -1.99 -10.97
C GLU A 173 -9.34 -2.24 -11.04
N GLN A 174 -8.94 -3.03 -12.04
CA GLN A 174 -7.55 -3.37 -12.32
C GLN A 174 -6.99 -2.42 -13.37
N THR A 175 -6.29 -1.40 -12.92
CA THR A 175 -5.73 -0.36 -13.79
C THR A 175 -4.22 -0.47 -14.00
N ALA A 176 -3.57 -1.46 -13.34
CA ALA A 176 -2.13 -1.66 -13.44
C ALA A 176 -1.76 -3.15 -13.42
N SER A 177 -0.51 -3.45 -13.74
CA SER A 177 0.10 -4.78 -13.63
C SER A 177 0.25 -5.26 -12.18
N PHE A 178 -0.06 -4.42 -11.20
CA PHE A 178 -0.07 -4.73 -9.77
C PHE A 178 -1.32 -4.22 -9.07
N GLY A 179 -1.73 -4.87 -7.98
CA GLY A 179 -2.84 -4.47 -7.14
C GLY A 179 -2.40 -3.67 -5.91
N TYR A 180 -3.21 -2.71 -5.47
CA TYR A 180 -2.96 -1.96 -4.24
C TYR A 180 -4.26 -1.78 -3.45
N LEU A 181 -4.32 -2.34 -2.23
CA LEU A 181 -5.51 -2.34 -1.39
C LEU A 181 -5.24 -1.71 -0.02
N ARG A 182 -6.22 -0.99 0.49
CA ARG A 182 -6.22 -0.45 1.85
C ARG A 182 -7.50 -0.83 2.55
N LEU A 183 -7.44 -1.82 3.45
CA LEU A 183 -8.56 -2.36 4.18
C LEU A 183 -8.68 -1.65 5.53
N ARG A 184 -9.77 -0.87 5.71
CA ARG A 184 -9.92 0.12 6.77
C ARG A 184 -11.30 0.09 7.45
N ARG A 185 -12.07 -0.98 7.31
CA ARG A 185 -13.29 -1.18 8.10
C ARG A 185 -12.91 -1.32 9.57
N THR A 186 -13.77 -0.91 10.46
CA THR A 186 -13.55 -0.99 11.92
C THR A 186 -13.27 -2.42 12.38
N ASN A 187 -13.85 -3.41 11.71
CA ASN A 187 -13.65 -4.83 12.00
C ASN A 187 -13.76 -5.69 10.74
N TYR A 188 -13.09 -6.86 10.78
CA TYR A 188 -13.18 -7.93 9.78
C TYR A 188 -13.44 -9.25 10.49
N SER A 189 -14.54 -9.93 10.13
CA SER A 189 -14.78 -11.33 10.51
C SER A 189 -13.88 -12.26 9.70
N ASP A 190 -13.77 -13.52 10.12
CA ASP A 190 -13.04 -14.54 9.36
C ASP A 190 -13.69 -14.76 7.98
N GLY A 191 -15.02 -14.64 7.88
CA GLY A 191 -15.74 -14.67 6.61
C GLY A 191 -15.40 -13.50 5.68
N ASP A 192 -15.27 -12.28 6.23
CA ASP A 192 -14.85 -11.11 5.43
C ASP A 192 -13.42 -11.31 4.87
N LEU A 193 -12.51 -11.84 5.69
CA LEU A 193 -11.12 -12.09 5.27
C LEU A 193 -11.03 -13.22 4.25
N ALA A 194 -11.85 -14.27 4.39
CA ALA A 194 -11.94 -15.34 3.40
C ALA A 194 -12.51 -14.84 2.06
N ALA A 195 -13.53 -13.97 2.10
CA ALA A 195 -14.10 -13.35 0.90
C ALA A 195 -13.06 -12.43 0.21
N TRP A 196 -12.26 -11.69 0.97
CA TRP A 196 -11.15 -10.92 0.40
C TRP A 196 -10.07 -11.80 -0.21
N ALA A 197 -9.67 -12.89 0.45
CA ALA A 197 -8.69 -13.84 -0.08
C ALA A 197 -9.16 -14.40 -1.43
N GLN A 198 -10.39 -14.91 -1.51
CA GLN A 198 -10.97 -15.43 -2.75
C GLN A 198 -10.97 -14.39 -3.88
N ARG A 199 -11.40 -13.15 -3.57
CA ARG A 199 -11.44 -12.06 -4.54
C ARG A 199 -10.05 -11.68 -5.06
N LEU A 200 -9.04 -11.75 -4.20
CA LEU A 200 -7.65 -11.48 -4.57
C LEU A 200 -7.09 -12.61 -5.45
N GLU A 201 -7.41 -13.86 -5.15
CA GLU A 201 -7.00 -15.03 -5.92
C GLU A 201 -7.64 -15.03 -7.32
N ASP A 202 -8.93 -14.73 -7.42
CA ASP A 202 -9.65 -14.60 -8.70
C ASP A 202 -9.03 -13.50 -9.59
N ALA A 203 -8.56 -12.42 -8.97
CA ALA A 203 -7.92 -11.32 -9.67
C ALA A 203 -6.43 -11.53 -9.97
N ALA A 204 -5.79 -12.48 -9.32
CA ALA A 204 -4.35 -12.69 -9.35
C ALA A 204 -3.78 -12.94 -10.77
N ALA A 205 -4.56 -13.55 -11.68
CA ALA A 205 -4.10 -13.82 -13.04
C ALA A 205 -3.66 -12.56 -13.81
N ARG A 206 -4.11 -11.37 -13.40
CA ARG A 206 -3.84 -10.09 -14.06
C ARG A 206 -2.86 -9.20 -13.30
N TRP A 207 -2.36 -9.63 -12.13
CA TRP A 207 -1.39 -8.89 -11.31
C TRP A 207 -0.10 -9.67 -11.14
N THR A 208 1.04 -9.01 -11.17
CA THR A 208 2.33 -9.59 -10.78
C THR A 208 2.51 -9.57 -9.27
N ASP A 209 2.13 -8.46 -8.64
CA ASP A 209 2.21 -8.21 -7.19
C ASP A 209 0.88 -7.64 -6.69
N VAL A 210 0.49 -7.98 -5.47
CA VAL A 210 -0.70 -7.42 -4.82
C VAL A 210 -0.32 -6.92 -3.43
N PHE A 211 -0.39 -5.61 -3.22
CA PHE A 211 -0.12 -4.98 -1.94
C PHE A 211 -1.41 -4.78 -1.16
N VAL A 212 -1.50 -5.35 0.05
CA VAL A 212 -2.69 -5.25 0.91
C VAL A 212 -2.30 -4.72 2.28
N TYR A 213 -2.86 -3.58 2.68
CA TYR A 213 -2.53 -2.93 3.93
C TYR A 213 -3.76 -2.70 4.81
N PHE A 214 -3.73 -3.26 6.02
CA PHE A 214 -4.71 -2.98 7.06
C PHE A 214 -4.30 -1.73 7.85
N LYS A 215 -5.22 -0.79 8.01
CA LYS A 215 -4.98 0.40 8.82
C LYS A 215 -5.84 0.39 10.09
N HIS A 216 -5.33 -0.26 11.13
CA HIS A 216 -5.94 -0.34 12.45
C HIS A 216 -4.87 -0.07 13.50
N GLU A 217 -4.99 1.06 14.19
CA GLU A 217 -4.04 1.49 15.22
C GLU A 217 -4.39 0.84 16.57
N GLU A 218 -5.68 0.54 16.80
CA GLU A 218 -6.19 0.06 18.07
C GLU A 218 -5.87 -1.42 18.33
N ALA A 219 -5.49 -1.74 19.55
CA ALA A 219 -5.45 -3.09 20.15
C ALA A 219 -4.79 -4.19 19.28
N GLY A 220 -3.85 -3.86 18.42
CA GLY A 220 -3.18 -4.85 17.57
C GLY A 220 -4.05 -5.45 16.45
N LYS A 221 -5.22 -4.86 16.14
CA LYS A 221 -6.14 -5.37 15.10
C LYS A 221 -5.49 -5.41 13.72
N GLY A 222 -4.67 -4.39 13.37
CA GLY A 222 -3.99 -4.37 12.08
C GLY A 222 -3.12 -5.60 11.83
N PRO A 223 -2.15 -5.92 12.70
CA PRO A 223 -1.38 -7.16 12.60
C PRO A 223 -2.23 -8.44 12.67
N LEU A 224 -3.29 -8.47 13.47
CA LEU A 224 -4.19 -9.62 13.57
C LEU A 224 -4.86 -9.93 12.22
N PHE A 225 -5.49 -8.92 11.60
CA PHE A 225 -6.16 -9.10 10.31
C PHE A 225 -5.17 -9.39 9.18
N ALA A 226 -4.03 -8.71 9.15
CA ALA A 226 -2.98 -8.97 8.17
C ALA A 226 -2.42 -10.39 8.29
N GLY A 227 -2.22 -10.88 9.51
CA GLY A 227 -1.79 -12.26 9.79
C GLY A 227 -2.79 -13.28 9.27
N LYS A 228 -4.07 -13.15 9.64
CA LYS A 228 -5.14 -14.05 9.21
C LYS A 228 -5.28 -14.09 7.68
N LEU A 229 -5.32 -12.94 7.01
CA LEU A 229 -5.39 -12.89 5.55
C LEU A 229 -4.19 -13.56 4.89
N SER A 230 -2.98 -13.32 5.43
CA SER A 230 -1.75 -13.96 4.94
C SER A 230 -1.78 -15.48 5.09
N GLU A 231 -2.35 -16.00 6.17
CA GLU A 231 -2.50 -17.46 6.39
C GLU A 231 -3.45 -18.08 5.39
N ILE A 232 -4.61 -17.46 5.14
CA ILE A 232 -5.59 -17.94 4.15
C ILE A 232 -4.94 -18.02 2.76
N LEU A 233 -4.32 -16.93 2.28
CA LEU A 233 -3.70 -16.87 0.96
C LEU A 233 -2.54 -17.87 0.79
N ARG A 234 -1.76 -18.14 1.85
CA ARG A 234 -0.71 -19.16 1.81
C ARG A 234 -1.27 -20.58 1.74
N SER A 235 -2.34 -20.87 2.47
CA SER A 235 -2.97 -22.19 2.48
C SER A 235 -3.55 -22.54 1.12
N SER A 236 -4.20 -21.60 0.44
CA SER A 236 -4.73 -21.77 -0.92
C SER A 236 -3.61 -22.03 -1.94
N THR A 237 -2.48 -21.31 -1.82
CA THR A 237 -1.33 -21.50 -2.74
C THR A 237 -0.72 -22.91 -2.59
N VAL A 238 -0.64 -23.44 -1.39
CA VAL A 238 -0.13 -24.80 -1.12
C VAL A 238 -1.09 -25.85 -1.66
N ALA A 239 -2.41 -25.69 -1.46
CA ALA A 239 -3.41 -26.59 -2.00
C ALA A 239 -3.36 -26.66 -3.54
N ALA A 240 -3.29 -25.50 -4.21
CA ALA A 240 -3.19 -25.44 -5.67
C ALA A 240 -1.89 -26.07 -6.23
N ALA A 241 -0.79 -26.07 -5.47
CA ALA A 241 0.47 -26.69 -5.85
C ALA A 241 0.46 -28.23 -5.68
N SER A 242 -0.36 -28.75 -4.75
CA SER A 242 -0.49 -30.20 -4.50
C SER A 242 -1.47 -30.90 -5.46
N ASP A 243 -2.32 -30.14 -6.16
CA ASP A 243 -3.30 -30.66 -7.13
C ASP A 243 -2.79 -30.66 -8.59
N GLN A 244 -1.53 -30.33 -8.82
CA GLN A 244 -0.89 -30.51 -10.13
C GLN A 244 -0.27 -31.92 -10.22
N PRO A 245 -0.74 -32.75 -11.16
CA PRO A 245 -0.29 -34.15 -11.35
C PRO A 245 1.14 -34.26 -11.82
#